data_cb02544f67b6df66e8a8940b5cfdf4c2
#
_entry.id   cb02544f67b6df66e8a8940b5cfdf4c2
#
_cell.length_a   1.000
_cell.length_b   1.000
_cell.length_c   1.000
_cell.angle_alpha   90.00
_cell.angle_beta   90.00
_cell.angle_gamma   90.00
#
_symmetry.space_group_name_H-M   'P 1'
#
loop_
_entity.id
_entity.type
_entity.pdbx_description
1 polymer ?
#
loop_
_entity_poly.entity_id
_entity_poly.type
_entity_poly.pdbx_seq_one_letter_code
_entity_poly.pdbx_strand_id
1 'polypeptide(L)'
;MTARIIQLAIAAILVVDGRLLFVSPGPRLFALSVTGQSRCTFSRTMQSAESVKRIRETATRMQQESHLLKQERDLQLWNTPRGQYWIISSAPVLWDKFALVLSEQQNGIYGSGEHFVHRGDVVMDCGADYGTFTRSALNAGAAIVVSIEPMPRKEICLRRTFEMEIRMGKVIIVPKGVWNKEDSLKLYDDSVVEHRSVDGPVVPLTTIDKLVADLNLARVDFIKMDIEGAEKPALEGGRHTIQKYNPRLAIATEHLSDDAEKIPQVVRGIVPEYRTECGPCEYEDGHIRPQVLYFF
;
A
#
# COMPACT_ATOMS: atom_id res chain seq x y z
N MET A 1 30.85 -26.12 -7.85
CA MET A 1 30.02 -24.93 -8.11
C MET A 1 29.98 -23.95 -6.93
N THR A 2 30.13 -24.40 -5.70
CA THR A 2 30.06 -23.60 -4.47
C THR A 2 31.24 -22.63 -4.23
N ALA A 3 32.46 -23.04 -4.58
CA ALA A 3 33.65 -22.21 -4.32
C ALA A 3 33.77 -20.96 -5.24
N ARG A 4 33.28 -20.99 -6.46
CA ARG A 4 33.30 -19.84 -7.39
C ARG A 4 32.26 -18.77 -7.04
N ILE A 5 31.15 -19.16 -6.45
CA ILE A 5 30.11 -18.21 -5.99
C ILE A 5 30.60 -17.42 -4.78
N ILE A 6 31.35 -18.08 -3.88
CA ILE A 6 31.96 -17.45 -2.71
C ILE A 6 33.10 -16.48 -3.12
N GLN A 7 33.91 -16.83 -4.12
CA GLN A 7 34.98 -15.93 -4.61
C GLN A 7 34.44 -14.68 -5.33
N LEU A 8 33.32 -14.75 -6.04
CA LEU A 8 32.68 -13.59 -6.68
C LEU A 8 32.00 -12.66 -5.66
N ALA A 9 31.54 -13.18 -4.53
CA ALA A 9 30.98 -12.36 -3.45
C ALA A 9 32.09 -11.60 -2.68
N ILE A 10 33.30 -12.15 -2.57
CA ILE A 10 34.45 -11.53 -1.87
C ILE A 10 35.10 -10.42 -2.70
N ALA A 11 35.02 -10.46 -4.03
CA ALA A 11 35.66 -9.48 -4.91
C ALA A 11 35.05 -8.07 -4.92
N ALA A 12 33.92 -7.85 -4.22
CA ALA A 12 33.22 -6.57 -4.18
C ALA A 12 33.29 -5.87 -2.79
N ILE A 13 34.17 -6.31 -1.90
CA ILE A 13 34.31 -5.74 -0.56
C ILE A 13 35.57 -4.85 -0.54
N LEU A 14 35.38 -3.55 -0.51
CA LEU A 14 36.43 -2.57 -0.21
C LEU A 14 36.38 -2.23 1.27
N VAL A 15 37.51 -2.37 1.96
CA VAL A 15 37.70 -1.90 3.34
C VAL A 15 38.38 -0.54 3.27
N VAL A 16 37.64 0.51 3.63
CA VAL A 16 38.19 1.87 3.76
C VAL A 16 37.97 2.32 5.22
N ASP A 17 39.04 2.74 5.90
CA ASP A 17 38.98 3.18 7.30
C ASP A 17 38.31 2.21 8.27
N GLY A 18 38.52 0.90 8.09
CA GLY A 18 37.93 -0.12 8.95
C GLY A 18 36.43 -0.36 8.73
N ARG A 19 35.82 0.28 7.72
CA ARG A 19 34.43 0.07 7.33
C ARG A 19 34.36 -0.77 6.07
N LEU A 20 33.46 -1.80 6.09
CA LEU A 20 33.14 -2.61 4.93
C LEU A 20 32.26 -1.79 3.98
N LEU A 21 32.83 -1.36 2.83
CA LEU A 21 32.08 -0.71 1.78
C LEU A 21 31.72 -1.77 0.72
N PHE A 22 30.42 -2.04 0.57
CA PHE A 22 29.93 -2.90 -0.50
C PHE A 22 29.75 -2.06 -1.78
N VAL A 23 30.55 -2.33 -2.80
CA VAL A 23 30.51 -1.65 -4.10
C VAL A 23 29.26 -1.99 -4.90
N SER A 24 28.61 -3.12 -4.58
CA SER A 24 27.32 -3.52 -5.15
C SER A 24 26.34 -3.92 -4.04
N PRO A 25 25.02 -3.77 -4.23
CA PRO A 25 24.02 -4.13 -3.22
C PRO A 25 24.02 -5.63 -2.87
N GLY A 26 24.42 -6.51 -3.78
CA GLY A 26 24.35 -7.97 -3.62
C GLY A 26 25.01 -8.51 -2.35
N PRO A 27 26.29 -8.23 -2.09
CA PRO A 27 26.97 -8.72 -0.87
C PRO A 27 26.33 -8.22 0.42
N ARG A 28 25.88 -6.96 0.44
CA ARG A 28 25.17 -6.38 1.59
C ARG A 28 23.82 -7.05 1.82
N LEU A 29 23.04 -7.23 0.78
CA LEU A 29 21.73 -7.90 0.84
C LEU A 29 21.88 -9.35 1.31
N PHE A 30 22.93 -10.06 0.82
CA PHE A 30 23.27 -11.40 1.27
C PHE A 30 23.58 -11.41 2.77
N ALA A 31 24.46 -10.50 3.24
CA ALA A 31 24.81 -10.40 4.65
C ALA A 31 23.57 -10.14 5.54
N LEU A 32 22.69 -9.21 5.15
CA LEU A 32 21.44 -8.91 5.86
C LEU A 32 20.52 -10.11 5.92
N SER A 33 20.45 -10.90 4.84
CA SER A 33 19.62 -12.10 4.78
C SER A 33 20.11 -13.20 5.75
N VAL A 34 21.45 -13.42 5.85
CA VAL A 34 22.00 -14.49 6.70
C VAL A 34 22.17 -14.09 8.16
N THR A 35 22.22 -12.78 8.46
CA THR A 35 22.34 -12.26 9.85
C THR A 35 21.00 -12.06 10.54
N GLY A 36 19.88 -12.39 9.88
CA GLY A 36 18.53 -12.23 10.44
C GLY A 36 18.02 -10.78 10.45
N GLN A 37 18.72 -9.86 9.76
CA GLN A 37 18.31 -8.47 9.58
C GLN A 37 17.35 -8.27 8.40
N SER A 38 16.92 -9.34 7.78
CA SER A 38 15.88 -9.34 6.75
C SER A 38 14.63 -10.05 7.25
N ARG A 39 13.49 -9.39 7.13
CA ARG A 39 12.15 -9.96 7.37
C ARG A 39 11.54 -10.53 6.08
N CYS A 40 12.26 -10.42 4.96
CA CYS A 40 11.87 -10.94 3.66
C CYS A 40 12.46 -12.34 3.42
N THR A 41 11.89 -13.09 2.48
CA THR A 41 12.52 -14.32 1.99
C THR A 41 13.86 -13.98 1.31
N PHE A 42 14.78 -14.93 1.25
CA PHE A 42 16.07 -14.74 0.60
C PHE A 42 15.93 -14.19 -0.83
N SER A 43 15.04 -14.78 -1.62
CA SER A 43 14.80 -14.34 -3.00
C SER A 43 14.32 -12.87 -3.06
N ARG A 44 13.35 -12.50 -2.23
CA ARG A 44 12.82 -11.12 -2.17
C ARG A 44 13.88 -10.14 -1.68
N THR A 45 14.69 -10.53 -0.70
CA THR A 45 15.83 -9.73 -0.23
C THR A 45 16.79 -9.41 -1.36
N MET A 46 17.17 -10.43 -2.16
CA MET A 46 18.10 -10.22 -3.26
C MET A 46 17.51 -9.38 -4.41
N GLN A 47 16.20 -9.37 -4.56
CA GLN A 47 15.48 -8.58 -5.56
C GLN A 47 15.15 -7.14 -5.11
N SER A 48 15.33 -6.80 -3.84
CA SER A 48 14.86 -5.52 -3.29
C SER A 48 15.44 -4.30 -4.00
N ALA A 49 16.76 -4.27 -4.25
CA ALA A 49 17.41 -3.17 -4.94
C ALA A 49 16.89 -2.96 -6.37
N GLU A 50 16.62 -4.07 -7.10
CA GLU A 50 16.08 -4.01 -8.46
C GLU A 50 14.60 -3.58 -8.45
N SER A 51 13.85 -3.98 -7.42
CA SER A 51 12.46 -3.55 -7.24
C SER A 51 12.38 -2.04 -7.01
N VAL A 52 13.17 -1.50 -6.10
CA VAL A 52 13.24 -0.05 -5.83
C VAL A 52 13.66 0.74 -7.07
N LYS A 53 14.70 0.27 -7.78
CA LYS A 53 15.14 0.88 -9.04
C LYS A 53 14.01 0.94 -10.06
N ARG A 54 13.31 -0.17 -10.29
CA ARG A 54 12.19 -0.26 -11.23
C ARG A 54 11.03 0.66 -10.86
N ILE A 55 10.70 0.77 -9.57
CA ILE A 55 9.67 1.70 -9.10
C ILE A 55 10.07 3.14 -9.43
N ARG A 56 11.31 3.55 -9.14
CA ARG A 56 11.81 4.91 -9.44
C ARG A 56 11.84 5.23 -10.93
N GLU A 57 12.32 4.30 -11.76
CA GLU A 57 12.32 4.45 -13.23
C GLU A 57 10.89 4.56 -13.77
N THR A 58 9.96 3.77 -13.22
CA THR A 58 8.55 3.85 -13.58
C THR A 58 7.94 5.17 -13.11
N ALA A 59 8.25 5.66 -11.91
CA ALA A 59 7.78 6.96 -11.43
C ALA A 59 8.24 8.11 -12.33
N THR A 60 9.52 8.11 -12.74
CA THR A 60 10.05 9.09 -13.69
C THR A 60 9.29 9.05 -15.02
N ARG A 61 8.99 7.88 -15.55
CA ARG A 61 8.18 7.72 -16.75
C ARG A 61 6.74 8.23 -16.55
N MET A 62 6.12 7.90 -15.40
CA MET A 62 4.79 8.44 -15.05
C MET A 62 4.78 9.97 -15.06
N GLN A 63 5.83 10.60 -14.51
CA GLN A 63 5.96 12.06 -14.53
C GLN A 63 6.05 12.62 -15.97
N GLN A 64 6.87 12.00 -16.83
CA GLN A 64 7.09 12.45 -18.20
C GLN A 64 5.86 12.27 -19.11
N GLU A 65 5.11 11.20 -18.91
CA GLU A 65 3.95 10.83 -19.74
C GLU A 65 2.64 11.44 -19.24
N SER A 66 2.65 12.06 -18.05
CA SER A 66 1.46 12.69 -17.47
C SER A 66 1.39 14.18 -17.79
N HIS A 67 0.17 14.68 -17.94
CA HIS A 67 -0.03 16.11 -18.20
C HIS A 67 -1.27 16.63 -17.50
N LEU A 68 -1.19 17.88 -17.05
CA LEU A 68 -2.28 18.61 -16.45
C LEU A 68 -3.36 18.89 -17.49
N LEU A 69 -4.59 18.44 -17.21
CA LEU A 69 -5.76 18.73 -18.06
C LEU A 69 -6.52 19.95 -17.58
N LYS A 70 -6.64 20.13 -16.27
CA LYS A 70 -7.47 21.17 -15.67
C LYS A 70 -6.96 21.58 -14.30
N GLN A 71 -7.06 22.87 -14.00
CA GLN A 71 -6.80 23.46 -12.68
C GLN A 71 -8.07 24.13 -12.19
N GLU A 72 -8.54 23.77 -10.99
CA GLU A 72 -9.69 24.39 -10.32
C GLU A 72 -9.33 24.72 -8.88
N ARG A 73 -9.08 26.00 -8.59
CA ARG A 73 -8.63 26.45 -7.26
C ARG A 73 -7.42 25.65 -6.80
N ASP A 74 -7.57 24.83 -5.78
CA ASP A 74 -6.55 23.99 -5.16
C ASP A 74 -6.60 22.53 -5.64
N LEU A 75 -7.37 22.22 -6.69
CA LEU A 75 -7.48 20.89 -7.28
C LEU A 75 -6.96 20.88 -8.72
N GLN A 76 -6.33 19.80 -9.10
CA GLN A 76 -5.80 19.54 -10.43
C GLN A 76 -6.32 18.22 -10.97
N LEU A 77 -6.76 18.22 -12.23
CA LEU A 77 -7.05 17.00 -12.98
C LEU A 77 -5.84 16.67 -13.84
N TRP A 78 -5.25 15.54 -13.59
CA TRP A 78 -4.13 15.02 -14.36
C TRP A 78 -4.56 13.84 -15.22
N ASN A 79 -4.05 13.78 -16.44
CA ASN A 79 -4.10 12.59 -17.29
C ASN A 79 -2.78 11.84 -17.16
N THR A 80 -2.85 10.59 -16.73
CA THR A 80 -1.69 9.74 -16.49
C THR A 80 -1.78 8.46 -17.31
N PRO A 81 -0.71 7.70 -17.50
CA PRO A 81 -0.78 6.38 -18.15
C PRO A 81 -1.74 5.39 -17.49
N ARG A 82 -2.13 5.65 -16.24
CA ARG A 82 -3.04 4.79 -15.48
C ARG A 82 -4.47 5.32 -15.37
N GLY A 83 -4.76 6.45 -15.99
CA GLY A 83 -6.08 7.09 -15.98
C GLY A 83 -6.03 8.53 -15.52
N GLN A 84 -7.20 9.12 -15.40
CA GLN A 84 -7.35 10.49 -14.94
C GLN A 84 -7.62 10.52 -13.44
N TYR A 85 -6.98 11.48 -12.76
CA TYR A 85 -7.12 11.67 -11.32
C TYR A 85 -7.22 13.15 -10.97
N TRP A 86 -8.15 13.47 -10.11
CA TRP A 86 -8.15 14.71 -9.38
C TRP A 86 -7.22 14.58 -8.18
N ILE A 87 -6.30 15.52 -8.02
CA ILE A 87 -5.38 15.59 -6.87
C ILE A 87 -5.36 17.01 -6.31
N ILE A 88 -4.87 17.17 -5.09
CA ILE A 88 -4.69 18.46 -4.44
C ILE A 88 -3.45 19.14 -5.03
N SER A 89 -3.57 20.41 -5.40
CA SER A 89 -2.49 21.24 -5.99
C SER A 89 -1.74 21.99 -4.89
N SER A 90 -1.00 21.30 -4.02
CA SER A 90 -0.41 22.00 -2.88
C SER A 90 1.12 22.17 -2.92
N ALA A 91 1.85 21.45 -3.74
CA ALA A 91 3.29 21.66 -3.97
C ALA A 91 3.83 20.74 -5.07
N PRO A 92 4.98 21.06 -5.71
CA PRO A 92 5.69 20.15 -6.63
C PRO A 92 5.99 18.78 -6.02
N VAL A 93 6.32 18.74 -4.73
CA VAL A 93 6.59 17.51 -3.98
C VAL A 93 5.41 16.53 -3.97
N LEU A 94 4.17 17.03 -4.01
CA LEU A 94 2.99 16.15 -4.04
C LEU A 94 2.87 15.38 -5.35
N TRP A 95 3.22 16.04 -6.47
CA TRP A 95 3.22 15.38 -7.77
C TRP A 95 4.25 14.23 -7.83
N ASP A 96 5.46 14.46 -7.28
CA ASP A 96 6.50 13.43 -7.22
C ASP A 96 6.05 12.21 -6.42
N LYS A 97 5.38 12.42 -5.28
CA LYS A 97 4.80 11.36 -4.46
C LYS A 97 3.67 10.63 -5.19
N PHE A 98 2.77 11.37 -5.82
CA PHE A 98 1.67 10.77 -6.58
C PHE A 98 2.18 9.89 -7.73
N ALA A 99 3.23 10.34 -8.45
CA ALA A 99 3.88 9.55 -9.48
C ALA A 99 4.54 8.28 -8.92
N LEU A 100 5.09 8.34 -7.70
CA LEU A 100 5.62 7.17 -7.00
C LEU A 100 4.49 6.17 -6.71
N VAL A 101 3.39 6.60 -6.10
CA VAL A 101 2.23 5.75 -5.82
C VAL A 101 1.64 5.14 -7.10
N LEU A 102 1.57 5.90 -8.21
CA LEU A 102 1.17 5.35 -9.52
C LEU A 102 2.13 4.27 -10.00
N SER A 103 3.44 4.44 -9.77
CA SER A 103 4.46 3.46 -10.15
C SER A 103 4.39 2.19 -9.32
N GLU A 104 4.11 2.29 -8.04
CA GLU A 104 3.88 1.15 -7.14
C GLU A 104 2.69 0.31 -7.62
N GLN A 105 1.58 0.95 -7.96
CA GLN A 105 0.43 0.28 -8.57
C GLN A 105 0.79 -0.38 -9.91
N GLN A 106 1.60 0.26 -10.75
CA GLN A 106 2.06 -0.31 -12.01
C GLN A 106 2.96 -1.54 -11.79
N ASN A 107 3.74 -1.55 -10.72
CA ASN A 107 4.61 -2.66 -10.34
C ASN A 107 3.92 -3.72 -9.46
N GLY A 108 2.63 -3.56 -9.19
CA GLY A 108 1.82 -4.54 -8.46
C GLY A 108 2.18 -4.67 -6.99
N ILE A 109 2.43 -3.55 -6.29
CA ILE A 109 2.81 -3.56 -4.87
C ILE A 109 1.77 -4.29 -4.00
N TYR A 110 0.46 -4.16 -4.30
CA TYR A 110 -0.62 -4.84 -3.58
C TYR A 110 -1.04 -6.17 -4.21
N GLY A 111 -0.18 -6.79 -5.01
CA GLY A 111 -0.38 -8.10 -5.59
C GLY A 111 -0.45 -8.11 -7.11
N SER A 112 -0.33 -9.31 -7.66
CA SER A 112 -0.45 -9.59 -9.08
C SER A 112 -0.93 -11.05 -9.27
N GLY A 113 -1.53 -11.34 -10.41
CA GLY A 113 -2.02 -12.69 -10.70
C GLY A 113 -3.02 -13.18 -9.64
N GLU A 114 -2.78 -14.35 -9.07
CA GLU A 114 -3.66 -15.00 -8.08
C GLU A 114 -3.75 -14.24 -6.75
N HIS A 115 -2.76 -13.42 -6.42
CA HIS A 115 -2.71 -12.63 -5.19
C HIS A 115 -3.33 -11.24 -5.34
N PHE A 116 -3.96 -10.96 -6.47
CA PHE A 116 -4.59 -9.68 -6.73
C PHE A 116 -6.12 -9.82 -6.83
N VAL A 117 -6.77 -8.71 -7.09
CA VAL A 117 -8.22 -8.62 -7.33
C VAL A 117 -8.61 -9.45 -8.54
N HIS A 118 -9.65 -10.26 -8.41
CA HIS A 118 -10.23 -11.03 -9.50
C HIS A 118 -11.51 -10.38 -10.05
N ARG A 119 -11.87 -10.79 -11.24
CA ARG A 119 -13.12 -10.33 -11.86
C ARG A 119 -14.33 -10.72 -11.02
N GLY A 120 -15.17 -9.73 -10.69
CA GLY A 120 -16.37 -9.92 -9.90
C GLY A 120 -16.18 -9.76 -8.39
N ASP A 121 -14.97 -9.49 -7.92
CA ASP A 121 -14.69 -9.28 -6.51
C ASP A 121 -15.40 -8.05 -5.93
N VAL A 122 -15.78 -8.15 -4.67
CA VAL A 122 -16.12 -7.04 -3.79
C VAL A 122 -14.87 -6.69 -2.98
N VAL A 123 -14.37 -5.48 -3.18
CA VAL A 123 -13.07 -5.02 -2.70
C VAL A 123 -13.23 -3.93 -1.66
N MET A 124 -12.48 -3.99 -0.57
CA MET A 124 -12.31 -2.89 0.38
C MET A 124 -10.92 -2.29 0.21
N ASP A 125 -10.86 -1.01 -0.16
CA ASP A 125 -9.65 -0.20 -0.30
C ASP A 125 -9.54 0.70 0.92
N CYS A 126 -8.88 0.21 1.97
CA CYS A 126 -8.66 0.95 3.21
C CYS A 126 -7.41 1.83 3.05
N GLY A 127 -7.60 3.16 3.13
CA GLY A 127 -6.61 4.16 2.76
C GLY A 127 -6.60 4.38 1.24
N ALA A 128 -7.73 4.82 0.68
CA ALA A 128 -7.87 4.94 -0.76
C ALA A 128 -7.06 6.08 -1.38
N ASP A 129 -6.65 7.06 -0.57
CA ASP A 129 -5.88 8.24 -0.99
C ASP A 129 -6.52 8.92 -2.21
N TYR A 130 -5.84 9.04 -3.33
CA TYR A 130 -6.39 9.56 -4.60
C TYR A 130 -7.03 8.47 -5.49
N GLY A 131 -7.15 7.22 -5.00
CA GLY A 131 -7.85 6.13 -5.66
C GLY A 131 -7.01 5.35 -6.68
N THR A 132 -5.70 5.34 -6.55
CA THR A 132 -4.79 4.61 -7.46
C THR A 132 -5.02 3.11 -7.39
N PHE A 133 -5.20 2.54 -6.17
CA PHE A 133 -5.56 1.14 -6.00
C PHE A 133 -7.02 0.88 -6.42
N THR A 134 -7.97 1.75 -6.06
CA THR A 134 -9.36 1.68 -6.52
C THR A 134 -9.43 1.52 -8.05
N ARG A 135 -8.68 2.35 -8.81
CA ARG A 135 -8.59 2.23 -10.27
C ARG A 135 -8.00 0.89 -10.72
N SER A 136 -6.96 0.43 -10.03
CA SER A 136 -6.33 -0.87 -10.33
C SER A 136 -7.29 -2.03 -10.11
N ALA A 137 -8.08 -2.00 -9.04
CA ALA A 137 -9.11 -3.00 -8.73
C ALA A 137 -10.23 -3.01 -9.78
N LEU A 138 -10.71 -1.83 -10.18
CA LEU A 138 -11.71 -1.71 -11.25
C LEU A 138 -11.19 -2.23 -12.60
N ASN A 139 -9.94 -1.93 -12.94
CA ASN A 139 -9.30 -2.42 -14.17
C ASN A 139 -9.10 -3.95 -14.15
N ALA A 140 -8.92 -4.55 -12.98
CA ALA A 140 -8.90 -6.01 -12.80
C ALA A 140 -10.30 -6.63 -12.90
N GLY A 141 -11.35 -5.81 -12.91
CA GLY A 141 -12.74 -6.25 -13.09
C GLY A 141 -13.51 -6.43 -11.78
N ALA A 142 -13.10 -5.78 -10.69
CA ALA A 142 -13.88 -5.74 -9.46
C ALA A 142 -15.33 -5.35 -9.75
N ALA A 143 -16.29 -6.00 -9.11
CA ALA A 143 -17.71 -5.66 -9.22
C ALA A 143 -18.02 -4.39 -8.43
N ILE A 144 -17.48 -4.29 -7.22
CA ILE A 144 -17.64 -3.14 -6.31
C ILE A 144 -16.30 -2.87 -5.63
N VAL A 145 -15.93 -1.61 -5.52
CA VAL A 145 -14.82 -1.15 -4.67
C VAL A 145 -15.36 -0.17 -3.63
N VAL A 146 -15.21 -0.52 -2.35
CA VAL A 146 -15.48 0.37 -1.23
C VAL A 146 -14.18 1.10 -0.91
N SER A 147 -14.10 2.37 -1.33
CA SER A 147 -12.92 3.22 -1.15
C SER A 147 -13.08 4.04 0.13
N ILE A 148 -12.24 3.73 1.11
CA ILE A 148 -12.34 4.28 2.48
C ILE A 148 -11.16 5.25 2.67
N GLU A 149 -11.48 6.52 2.89
CA GLU A 149 -10.51 7.60 2.98
C GLU A 149 -11.02 8.67 3.96
N PRO A 150 -10.33 8.92 5.09
CA PRO A 150 -10.80 9.84 6.11
C PRO A 150 -10.62 11.32 5.75
N MET A 151 -9.67 11.68 4.88
CA MET A 151 -9.30 13.07 4.63
C MET A 151 -10.30 13.78 3.73
N PRO A 152 -10.96 14.87 4.19
CA PRO A 152 -12.05 15.51 3.43
C PRO A 152 -11.62 16.02 2.04
N ARG A 153 -10.38 16.49 1.89
CA ARG A 153 -9.88 16.99 0.59
C ARG A 153 -9.62 15.84 -0.39
N LYS A 154 -9.13 14.70 0.11
CA LYS A 154 -8.94 13.48 -0.71
C LYS A 154 -10.29 12.87 -1.09
N GLU A 155 -11.28 12.88 -0.19
CA GLU A 155 -12.65 12.48 -0.51
C GLU A 155 -13.22 13.25 -1.72
N ILE A 156 -13.04 14.57 -1.77
CA ILE A 156 -13.47 15.39 -2.91
C ILE A 156 -12.76 14.93 -4.20
N CYS A 157 -11.47 14.66 -4.14
CA CYS A 157 -10.70 14.15 -5.27
C CYS A 157 -11.23 12.79 -5.74
N LEU A 158 -11.48 11.85 -4.82
CA LEU A 158 -12.04 10.54 -5.11
C LEU A 158 -13.41 10.64 -5.79
N ARG A 159 -14.32 11.44 -5.24
CA ARG A 159 -15.66 11.64 -5.83
C ARG A 159 -15.63 12.19 -7.24
N ARG A 160 -14.69 13.11 -7.51
CA ARG A 160 -14.50 13.66 -8.86
C ARG A 160 -13.83 12.66 -9.81
N THR A 161 -12.84 11.92 -9.31
CA THR A 161 -12.11 10.91 -10.10
C THR A 161 -13.00 9.76 -10.53
N PHE A 162 -13.91 9.33 -9.65
CA PHE A 162 -14.76 8.14 -9.88
C PHE A 162 -16.24 8.49 -10.04
N GLU A 163 -16.57 9.71 -10.49
CA GLU A 163 -17.96 10.16 -10.63
C GLU A 163 -18.85 9.18 -11.42
N MET A 164 -18.33 8.65 -12.52
CA MET A 164 -19.07 7.71 -13.36
C MET A 164 -19.22 6.36 -12.67
N GLU A 165 -18.17 5.84 -12.08
CA GLU A 165 -18.18 4.55 -11.38
C GLU A 165 -19.07 4.58 -10.13
N ILE A 166 -19.15 5.72 -9.45
CA ILE A 166 -20.08 5.95 -8.32
C ILE A 166 -21.52 5.91 -8.82
N ARG A 167 -21.85 6.62 -9.92
CA ARG A 167 -23.19 6.59 -10.52
C ARG A 167 -23.60 5.20 -10.98
N MET A 168 -22.62 4.38 -11.41
CA MET A 168 -22.85 2.99 -11.83
C MET A 168 -22.91 2.00 -10.65
N GLY A 169 -22.75 2.46 -9.41
CA GLY A 169 -22.70 1.62 -8.22
C GLY A 169 -21.44 0.74 -8.10
N LYS A 170 -20.40 1.02 -8.89
CA LYS A 170 -19.14 0.26 -8.87
C LYS A 170 -18.15 0.77 -7.82
N VAL A 171 -18.26 2.03 -7.40
CA VAL A 171 -17.45 2.64 -6.36
C VAL A 171 -18.34 3.24 -5.29
N ILE A 172 -18.02 2.94 -4.05
CA ILE A 172 -18.65 3.51 -2.86
C ILE A 172 -17.57 4.26 -2.08
N ILE A 173 -17.70 5.57 -1.90
CA ILE A 173 -16.77 6.37 -1.12
C ILE A 173 -17.25 6.45 0.33
N VAL A 174 -16.39 6.07 1.26
CA VAL A 174 -16.63 6.13 2.71
C VAL A 174 -15.66 7.12 3.34
N PRO A 175 -16.11 8.31 3.78
CA PRO A 175 -15.26 9.34 4.36
C PRO A 175 -15.00 9.08 5.86
N LYS A 176 -14.34 7.97 6.16
CA LYS A 176 -14.01 7.53 7.54
C LYS A 176 -12.64 6.88 7.57
N GLY A 177 -11.99 6.89 8.74
CA GLY A 177 -10.85 6.01 9.01
C GLY A 177 -11.31 4.63 9.46
N VAL A 178 -10.48 3.60 9.22
CA VAL A 178 -10.74 2.24 9.69
C VAL A 178 -10.01 2.00 11.01
N TRP A 179 -10.72 1.46 12.00
CA TRP A 179 -10.22 1.20 13.35
C TRP A 179 -10.90 -0.04 13.97
N ASN A 180 -10.62 -0.32 15.26
CA ASN A 180 -11.27 -1.43 15.98
C ASN A 180 -12.60 -1.07 16.65
N LYS A 181 -13.02 0.19 16.58
CA LYS A 181 -14.27 0.71 17.16
C LYS A 181 -14.71 1.97 16.43
N GLU A 182 -15.95 2.36 16.62
CA GLU A 182 -16.40 3.72 16.25
C GLU A 182 -15.82 4.74 17.21
N ASP A 183 -15.22 5.79 16.66
CA ASP A 183 -14.56 6.86 17.41
C ASP A 183 -14.36 8.07 16.48
N SER A 184 -13.59 9.03 16.89
CA SER A 184 -13.11 10.11 16.05
C SER A 184 -11.65 10.42 16.36
N LEU A 185 -10.92 10.90 15.36
CA LEU A 185 -9.51 11.21 15.46
C LEU A 185 -9.22 12.54 14.78
N LYS A 186 -8.34 13.34 15.37
CA LYS A 186 -7.74 14.46 14.65
C LYS A 186 -6.56 13.99 13.83
N LEU A 187 -6.62 14.23 12.53
CA LEU A 187 -5.53 13.93 11.60
C LEU A 187 -4.91 15.23 11.10
N TYR A 188 -3.63 15.23 10.84
CA TYR A 188 -2.96 16.35 10.19
C TYR A 188 -3.24 16.29 8.68
N ASP A 189 -3.77 17.40 8.12
CA ASP A 189 -4.01 17.53 6.67
C ASP A 189 -2.73 18.00 5.96
N ASP A 190 -1.62 17.41 6.30
CA ASP A 190 -0.46 17.47 5.45
C ASP A 190 -0.60 16.33 4.44
N SER A 191 -0.84 16.66 3.19
CA SER A 191 -1.04 15.73 2.08
C SER A 191 0.14 14.75 1.86
N VAL A 192 1.06 14.71 2.77
CA VAL A 192 2.33 13.98 2.72
C VAL A 192 2.40 12.87 3.76
N VAL A 193 1.90 13.11 4.98
CA VAL A 193 1.94 12.13 6.08
C VAL A 193 0.72 12.34 6.95
N GLU A 194 -0.11 11.32 7.08
CA GLU A 194 -1.29 11.34 7.94
C GLU A 194 -0.89 10.98 9.37
N HIS A 195 -0.59 11.99 10.17
CA HIS A 195 -0.28 11.79 11.58
C HIS A 195 -1.39 12.32 12.47
N ARG A 196 -1.54 11.72 13.64
CA ARG A 196 -2.37 12.27 14.72
C ARG A 196 -1.89 13.68 15.04
N SER A 197 -2.78 14.66 14.92
CA SER A 197 -2.48 16.06 15.17
C SER A 197 -3.43 16.66 16.19
N VAL A 198 -2.94 17.65 16.94
CA VAL A 198 -3.81 18.47 17.81
C VAL A 198 -4.61 19.51 17.02
N ASP A 199 -4.21 19.85 15.78
CA ASP A 199 -4.77 20.95 14.98
C ASP A 199 -5.43 20.54 13.67
N GLY A 200 -5.43 19.22 13.33
CA GLY A 200 -6.02 18.70 12.09
C GLY A 200 -7.55 18.57 12.14
N PRO A 201 -8.20 18.26 11.00
CA PRO A 201 -9.61 17.96 10.96
C PRO A 201 -9.96 16.76 11.84
N VAL A 202 -11.15 16.81 12.45
CA VAL A 202 -11.71 15.66 13.15
C VAL A 202 -12.35 14.75 12.12
N VAL A 203 -11.86 13.53 12.00
CA VAL A 203 -12.39 12.51 11.09
C VAL A 203 -13.06 11.40 11.88
N PRO A 204 -14.21 10.89 11.41
CA PRO A 204 -14.86 9.76 12.05
C PRO A 204 -14.12 8.46 11.77
N LEU A 205 -14.08 7.58 12.77
CA LEU A 205 -13.57 6.23 12.67
C LEU A 205 -14.70 5.21 12.67
N THR A 206 -14.49 4.06 12.02
CA THR A 206 -15.44 2.96 11.98
C THR A 206 -14.69 1.61 11.91
N THR A 207 -15.43 0.52 11.95
CA THR A 207 -14.86 -0.82 11.77
C THR A 207 -15.22 -1.39 10.40
N ILE A 208 -14.39 -2.31 9.91
CA ILE A 208 -14.69 -3.05 8.67
C ILE A 208 -16.01 -3.83 8.84
N ASP A 209 -16.21 -4.48 9.98
CA ASP A 209 -17.43 -5.25 10.26
C ASP A 209 -18.68 -4.38 10.18
N LYS A 210 -18.61 -3.16 10.72
CA LYS A 210 -19.72 -2.21 10.64
C LYS A 210 -19.96 -1.74 9.21
N LEU A 211 -18.91 -1.43 8.45
CA LEU A 211 -19.06 -1.03 7.05
C LEU A 211 -19.72 -2.11 6.20
N VAL A 212 -19.34 -3.36 6.38
CA VAL A 212 -19.94 -4.50 5.69
C VAL A 212 -21.44 -4.60 6.03
N ALA A 213 -21.80 -4.40 7.30
CA ALA A 213 -23.19 -4.41 7.73
C ALA A 213 -23.99 -3.19 7.19
N ASP A 214 -23.46 -1.99 7.36
CA ASP A 214 -24.13 -0.74 6.94
C ASP A 214 -24.36 -0.67 5.42
N LEU A 215 -23.42 -1.20 4.63
CA LEU A 215 -23.50 -1.23 3.17
C LEU A 215 -24.23 -2.50 2.64
N ASN A 216 -24.66 -3.39 3.52
CA ASN A 216 -25.30 -4.68 3.17
C ASN A 216 -24.47 -5.48 2.16
N LEU A 217 -23.14 -5.55 2.34
CA LEU A 217 -22.28 -6.31 1.44
C LEU A 217 -22.49 -7.81 1.66
N ALA A 218 -22.88 -8.50 0.59
CA ALA A 218 -23.15 -9.94 0.63
C ALA A 218 -21.86 -10.77 0.74
N ARG A 219 -20.73 -10.19 0.36
CA ARG A 219 -19.38 -10.80 0.38
C ARG A 219 -18.30 -9.72 0.45
N VAL A 220 -17.11 -10.12 0.87
CA VAL A 220 -15.86 -9.36 0.73
C VAL A 220 -14.80 -10.35 0.24
N ASP A 221 -14.13 -10.04 -0.86
CA ASP A 221 -13.21 -10.96 -1.55
C ASP A 221 -11.76 -10.51 -1.47
N PHE A 222 -11.57 -9.20 -1.32
CA PHE A 222 -10.25 -8.62 -1.22
C PHE A 222 -10.27 -7.40 -0.29
N ILE A 223 -9.26 -7.29 0.57
CA ILE A 223 -9.03 -6.13 1.43
C ILE A 223 -7.59 -5.66 1.23
N LYS A 224 -7.41 -4.43 0.74
CA LYS A 224 -6.14 -3.70 0.81
C LYS A 224 -6.16 -2.84 2.06
N MET A 225 -5.05 -2.80 2.79
CA MET A 225 -4.83 -1.86 3.90
C MET A 225 -3.50 -1.16 3.72
N ASP A 226 -3.58 0.16 3.76
CA ASP A 226 -2.45 1.08 3.77
C ASP A 226 -2.95 2.34 4.46
N ILE A 227 -2.88 2.33 5.81
CA ILE A 227 -3.59 3.25 6.69
C ILE A 227 -2.71 3.80 7.82
N GLU A 228 -1.43 3.99 7.46
CA GLU A 228 -0.47 4.78 8.25
C GLU A 228 -0.31 4.29 9.72
N GLY A 229 -0.21 2.95 9.90
CA GLY A 229 0.01 2.30 11.20
C GLY A 229 -1.26 1.93 11.96
N ALA A 230 -2.43 2.06 11.33
CA ALA A 230 -3.71 1.63 11.88
C ALA A 230 -4.10 0.18 11.48
N GLU A 231 -3.23 -0.56 10.80
CA GLU A 231 -3.53 -1.87 10.21
C GLU A 231 -3.92 -2.90 11.29
N LYS A 232 -3.17 -2.97 12.38
CA LYS A 232 -3.44 -3.95 13.47
C LYS A 232 -4.81 -3.72 14.12
N PRO A 233 -5.18 -2.52 14.58
CA PRO A 233 -6.53 -2.28 15.10
C PRO A 233 -7.62 -2.42 14.02
N ALA A 234 -7.36 -2.04 12.75
CA ALA A 234 -8.33 -2.21 11.67
C ALA A 234 -8.63 -3.69 11.38
N LEU A 235 -7.63 -4.57 11.43
CA LEU A 235 -7.81 -6.02 11.33
C LEU A 235 -8.68 -6.57 12.46
N GLU A 236 -8.49 -6.08 13.68
CA GLU A 236 -9.36 -6.46 14.82
C GLU A 236 -10.80 -5.99 14.61
N GLY A 237 -10.99 -4.79 14.06
CA GLY A 237 -12.30 -4.26 13.69
C GLY A 237 -12.96 -4.93 12.48
N GLY A 238 -12.21 -5.75 11.75
CA GLY A 238 -12.68 -6.57 10.63
C GLY A 238 -12.76 -8.06 10.94
N ARG A 239 -12.54 -8.46 12.19
CA ARG A 239 -12.43 -9.87 12.60
C ARG A 239 -13.57 -10.73 12.08
N HIS A 240 -14.81 -10.29 12.26
CA HIS A 240 -15.99 -11.07 11.85
C HIS A 240 -16.07 -11.19 10.32
N THR A 241 -15.82 -10.10 9.60
CA THR A 241 -15.76 -10.07 8.13
C THR A 241 -14.69 -11.02 7.59
N ILE A 242 -13.47 -10.94 8.16
CA ILE A 242 -12.34 -11.77 7.74
C ILE A 242 -12.63 -13.26 8.01
N GLN A 243 -13.15 -13.60 9.17
CA GLN A 243 -13.54 -14.99 9.50
C GLN A 243 -14.65 -15.52 8.60
N LYS A 244 -15.64 -14.68 8.27
CA LYS A 244 -16.81 -15.11 7.52
C LYS A 244 -16.53 -15.30 6.03
N TYR A 245 -15.77 -14.39 5.43
CA TYR A 245 -15.60 -14.34 3.98
C TYR A 245 -14.23 -14.83 3.50
N ASN A 246 -13.27 -14.95 4.42
CA ASN A 246 -11.89 -15.36 4.12
C ASN A 246 -11.30 -14.61 2.91
N PRO A 247 -11.34 -13.24 2.90
CA PRO A 247 -10.89 -12.46 1.77
C PRO A 247 -9.37 -12.57 1.60
N ARG A 248 -8.86 -12.42 0.38
CA ARG A 248 -7.43 -12.16 0.18
C ARG A 248 -7.08 -10.80 0.75
N LEU A 249 -5.93 -10.72 1.44
CA LEU A 249 -5.50 -9.48 2.07
C LEU A 249 -4.17 -9.03 1.45
N ALA A 250 -4.03 -7.71 1.23
CA ALA A 250 -2.78 -7.05 0.91
C ALA A 250 -2.58 -5.90 1.89
N ILE A 251 -1.64 -6.04 2.81
CA ILE A 251 -1.50 -5.16 3.98
C ILE A 251 -0.11 -4.53 3.98
N ALA A 252 -0.05 -3.20 4.00
CA ALA A 252 1.20 -2.45 4.18
C ALA A 252 1.83 -2.79 5.55
N THR A 253 3.17 -2.91 5.58
CA THR A 253 3.92 -3.31 6.76
C THR A 253 5.15 -2.44 7.01
N GLU A 254 5.12 -1.23 6.45
CA GLU A 254 6.24 -0.28 6.51
C GLU A 254 6.03 0.85 7.53
N HIS A 255 4.82 1.02 8.06
CA HIS A 255 4.50 2.16 8.91
C HIS A 255 5.07 2.05 10.33
N LEU A 256 5.00 0.86 10.94
CA LEU A 256 5.55 0.64 12.28
C LEU A 256 6.64 -0.44 12.24
N SER A 257 7.66 -0.30 13.06
CA SER A 257 8.83 -1.18 13.05
C SER A 257 8.51 -2.65 13.33
N ASP A 258 7.38 -2.93 13.99
CA ASP A 258 6.93 -4.28 14.33
C ASP A 258 5.85 -4.86 13.37
N ASP A 259 5.41 -4.09 12.36
CA ASP A 259 4.30 -4.49 11.48
C ASP A 259 4.57 -5.81 10.76
N ALA A 260 5.75 -5.97 10.17
CA ALA A 260 6.12 -7.19 9.46
C ALA A 260 6.09 -8.46 10.32
N GLU A 261 6.17 -8.30 11.67
CA GLU A 261 6.08 -9.41 12.64
C GLU A 261 4.68 -9.54 13.23
N LYS A 262 4.06 -8.42 13.61
CA LYS A 262 2.79 -8.43 14.36
C LYS A 262 1.57 -8.62 13.49
N ILE A 263 1.55 -8.05 12.28
CA ILE A 263 0.42 -8.19 11.37
C ILE A 263 0.14 -9.67 11.04
N PRO A 264 1.13 -10.52 10.69
CA PRO A 264 0.88 -11.96 10.52
C PRO A 264 0.34 -12.66 11.76
N GLN A 265 0.75 -12.23 12.96
CA GLN A 265 0.23 -12.80 14.22
C GLN A 265 -1.24 -12.46 14.41
N VAL A 266 -1.62 -11.20 14.15
CA VAL A 266 -3.02 -10.74 14.21
C VAL A 266 -3.88 -11.48 13.20
N VAL A 267 -3.47 -11.53 11.92
CA VAL A 267 -4.21 -12.20 10.85
C VAL A 267 -4.42 -13.67 11.15
N ARG A 268 -3.38 -14.42 11.56
CA ARG A 268 -3.53 -15.84 11.95
C ARG A 268 -4.29 -16.04 13.25
N GLY A 269 -4.31 -15.06 14.15
CA GLY A 269 -5.19 -15.06 15.32
C GLY A 269 -6.67 -14.88 14.97
N ILE A 270 -6.98 -14.42 13.74
CA ILE A 270 -8.33 -14.32 13.19
C ILE A 270 -8.68 -15.60 12.42
N VAL A 271 -7.83 -15.98 11.45
CA VAL A 271 -7.96 -17.17 10.60
C VAL A 271 -6.59 -17.86 10.54
N PRO A 272 -6.39 -18.97 11.27
CA PRO A 272 -5.10 -19.68 11.38
C PRO A 272 -4.57 -20.22 10.03
N GLU A 273 -5.48 -20.52 9.10
CA GLU A 273 -5.21 -21.17 7.82
C GLU A 273 -4.58 -20.24 6.77
N TYR A 274 -4.56 -18.93 7.01
CA TYR A 274 -3.96 -17.98 6.06
C TYR A 274 -2.48 -18.28 5.82
N ARG A 275 -2.16 -18.49 4.58
CA ARG A 275 -0.78 -18.47 4.09
C ARG A 275 -0.32 -17.03 3.92
N THR A 276 0.95 -16.79 4.18
CA THR A 276 1.53 -15.45 4.10
C THR A 276 2.65 -15.45 3.07
N GLU A 277 2.63 -14.48 2.16
CA GLU A 277 3.74 -14.21 1.22
C GLU A 277 4.20 -12.75 1.31
N CYS A 278 5.52 -12.56 1.12
CA CYS A 278 6.10 -11.21 1.06
C CYS A 278 5.88 -10.61 -0.33
N GLY A 279 5.38 -9.40 -0.35
CA GLY A 279 5.44 -8.52 -1.52
C GLY A 279 6.86 -7.99 -1.79
N PRO A 280 6.99 -6.84 -2.45
CA PRO A 280 8.27 -6.16 -2.60
C PRO A 280 8.89 -5.86 -1.24
N CYS A 281 10.22 -5.88 -1.21
CA CYS A 281 10.98 -5.61 0.02
C CYS A 281 11.84 -4.37 -0.18
N GLU A 282 11.96 -3.58 0.86
CA GLU A 282 12.76 -2.37 0.88
C GLU A 282 13.81 -2.40 2.00
N TYR A 283 14.91 -1.69 1.77
CA TYR A 283 15.94 -1.48 2.78
C TYR A 283 15.66 -0.17 3.50
N GLU A 284 15.43 -0.25 4.80
CA GLU A 284 15.21 0.90 5.67
C GLU A 284 15.84 0.67 7.05
N ASP A 285 16.46 1.70 7.60
CA ASP A 285 17.06 1.74 8.95
C ASP A 285 17.93 0.51 9.30
N GLY A 286 18.72 0.04 8.34
CA GLY A 286 19.63 -1.09 8.57
C GLY A 286 19.01 -2.46 8.38
N HIS A 287 17.72 -2.55 8.09
CA HIS A 287 16.96 -3.77 7.92
C HIS A 287 16.31 -3.85 6.53
N ILE A 288 16.00 -5.08 6.10
CA ILE A 288 15.15 -5.31 4.96
C ILE A 288 13.82 -5.84 5.46
N ARG A 289 12.74 -5.15 5.09
CA ARG A 289 11.38 -5.52 5.45
C ARG A 289 10.45 -5.53 4.23
N PRO A 290 9.38 -6.35 4.21
CA PRO A 290 8.38 -6.27 3.17
C PRO A 290 7.63 -4.95 3.29
N GLN A 291 7.34 -4.31 2.16
CA GLN A 291 6.45 -3.16 2.09
C GLN A 291 4.99 -3.61 2.26
N VAL A 292 4.65 -4.76 1.70
CA VAL A 292 3.32 -5.36 1.76
C VAL A 292 3.43 -6.85 2.06
N LEU A 293 2.53 -7.36 2.88
CA LEU A 293 2.30 -8.80 3.07
C LEU A 293 0.96 -9.20 2.46
N TYR A 294 0.95 -10.34 1.76
CA TYR A 294 -0.24 -10.97 1.19
C TYR A 294 -0.67 -12.15 2.04
N PHE A 295 -2.00 -12.29 2.21
CA PHE A 295 -2.62 -13.40 2.94
C PHE A 295 -3.74 -14.00 2.10
N PHE A 296 -3.75 -15.36 1.98
CA PHE A 296 -4.69 -16.14 1.15
C PHE A 296 -4.79 -17.60 1.61
#